data_e88f1688bc5a97d57cac904984f8f45f
#
_entry.id   e88f1688bc5a97d57cac904984f8f45f
#
_cell.length_a   1.000
_cell.length_b   1.000
_cell.length_c   1.000
_cell.angle_alpha   90.00
_cell.angle_beta   90.00
_cell.angle_gamma   90.00
#
_symmetry.space_group_name_H-M   'P 1'
#
loop_
_entity.id
_entity.type
_entity.pdbx_description
1 polymer ?
#
loop_
_entity_poly.entity_id
_entity_poly.type
_entity_poly.pdbx_seq_one_letter_code
_entity_poly.pdbx_strand_id
1 'polypeptide(L)'
;VSGKDSFYNYFETDQGPVSIPTTCLISGMGVIEDPSHVTGASIRNNNSVILILGATDSKMGGSVFARIKEKTKEEVPHANFESALNDYKKFHKAVSEGLILSAHDISEGGLGVAIAEMAFSEVGGVTIDLGQLPKKGEVSNAECLFAETPSRILIECEPDSLNQLEKIFEGSDYSVIGKVTTDHQNISINVGSENVLEVGISTLKEKWKNVLTPYY
;
A
#
# COMPACT_ATOMS: atom_id res chain seq x y z
N VAL A 1 -3.18 12.44 -25.74
CA VAL A 1 -4.35 12.09 -24.94
C VAL A 1 -5.46 11.66 -25.88
N SER A 2 -6.03 10.51 -25.67
CA SER A 2 -7.21 10.02 -26.38
C SER A 2 -8.24 9.57 -25.37
N GLY A 3 -9.51 9.71 -25.70
CA GLY A 3 -10.62 9.27 -24.87
C GLY A 3 -11.62 8.47 -25.69
N LYS A 4 -12.31 7.57 -25.01
CA LYS A 4 -13.45 6.85 -25.54
C LYS A 4 -14.58 6.94 -24.52
N ASP A 5 -15.68 7.55 -24.92
CA ASP A 5 -16.85 7.69 -24.07
C ASP A 5 -17.93 6.66 -24.49
N SER A 6 -18.52 6.03 -23.50
CA SER A 6 -19.67 5.13 -23.68
C SER A 6 -20.79 5.62 -22.79
N PHE A 7 -21.83 6.22 -23.39
CA PHE A 7 -22.96 6.79 -22.64
C PHE A 7 -24.10 5.78 -22.39
N TYR A 8 -24.05 4.62 -23.03
CA TYR A 8 -25.03 3.57 -22.85
C TYR A 8 -24.57 2.59 -21.74
N ASN A 9 -24.73 3.03 -20.49
CA ASN A 9 -24.19 2.35 -19.30
C ASN A 9 -25.31 1.69 -18.49
N TYR A 10 -26.28 1.07 -19.16
CA TYR A 10 -27.31 0.28 -18.49
C TYR A 10 -27.70 -0.95 -19.30
N PHE A 11 -28.27 -1.93 -18.63
CA PHE A 11 -28.83 -3.12 -19.24
C PHE A 11 -30.26 -3.32 -18.74
N GLU A 12 -31.20 -3.57 -19.62
CA GLU A 12 -32.58 -3.86 -19.25
C GLU A 12 -32.75 -5.35 -18.89
N THR A 13 -33.34 -5.60 -17.73
CA THR A 13 -33.72 -6.96 -17.28
C THR A 13 -35.19 -7.01 -17.04
N ASP A 14 -35.74 -8.24 -16.89
CA ASP A 14 -37.15 -8.45 -16.53
C ASP A 14 -37.53 -7.81 -15.18
N GLN A 15 -36.55 -7.44 -14.35
CA GLN A 15 -36.76 -6.78 -13.08
C GLN A 15 -36.51 -5.25 -13.14
N GLY A 16 -36.26 -4.71 -14.35
CA GLY A 16 -35.96 -3.29 -14.59
C GLY A 16 -34.51 -3.03 -14.98
N PRO A 17 -34.16 -1.76 -15.25
CA PRO A 17 -32.83 -1.41 -15.70
C PRO A 17 -31.79 -1.54 -14.59
N VAL A 18 -30.65 -2.14 -14.93
CA VAL A 18 -29.45 -2.18 -14.09
C VAL A 18 -28.42 -1.20 -14.66
N SER A 19 -28.13 -0.16 -13.91
CA SER A 19 -27.10 0.82 -14.30
C SER A 19 -25.72 0.38 -13.84
N ILE A 20 -24.72 0.57 -14.72
CA ILE A 20 -23.31 0.43 -14.34
C ILE A 20 -22.94 1.63 -13.44
N PRO A 21 -22.27 1.41 -12.30
CA PRO A 21 -21.75 2.50 -11.48
C PRO A 21 -20.87 3.43 -12.31
N THR A 22 -20.96 4.75 -12.06
CA THR A 22 -20.10 5.73 -12.72
C THR A 22 -18.63 5.40 -12.47
N THR A 23 -17.92 5.03 -13.54
CA THR A 23 -16.54 4.56 -13.45
C THR A 23 -15.66 5.37 -14.42
N CYS A 24 -14.55 5.91 -13.92
CA CYS A 24 -13.52 6.56 -14.72
C CYS A 24 -12.30 5.65 -14.78
N LEU A 25 -11.98 5.12 -15.97
CA LEU A 25 -10.76 4.36 -16.21
C LEU A 25 -9.70 5.27 -16.81
N ILE A 26 -8.59 5.44 -16.09
CA ILE A 26 -7.45 6.21 -16.55
C ILE A 26 -6.28 5.27 -16.79
N SER A 27 -5.74 5.27 -18.00
CA SER A 27 -4.54 4.51 -18.36
C SER A 27 -3.36 5.45 -18.54
N GLY A 28 -2.25 5.16 -17.89
CA GLY A 28 -0.97 5.83 -18.04
C GLY A 28 0.07 4.89 -18.64
N MET A 29 0.97 5.44 -19.44
CA MET A 29 2.10 4.70 -20.01
C MET A 29 3.38 5.49 -19.78
N GLY A 30 4.44 4.80 -19.33
CA GLY A 30 5.78 5.33 -19.20
C GLY A 30 6.80 4.42 -19.89
N VAL A 31 7.93 4.97 -20.26
CA VAL A 31 9.06 4.23 -20.84
C VAL A 31 10.13 4.09 -19.75
N ILE A 32 10.59 2.88 -19.51
CA ILE A 32 11.73 2.59 -18.65
C ILE A 32 12.92 2.34 -19.57
N GLU A 33 13.94 3.18 -19.46
CA GLU A 33 15.14 3.09 -20.33
C GLU A 33 16.02 1.90 -19.95
N ASP A 34 16.19 1.62 -18.65
CA ASP A 34 16.97 0.51 -18.13
C ASP A 34 16.12 -0.45 -17.29
N PRO A 35 15.75 -1.61 -17.83
CA PRO A 35 14.93 -2.58 -17.12
C PRO A 35 15.65 -3.27 -15.94
N SER A 36 16.97 -3.12 -15.79
CA SER A 36 17.73 -3.70 -14.66
C SER A 36 17.34 -3.07 -13.32
N HIS A 37 16.78 -1.87 -13.33
CA HIS A 37 16.33 -1.16 -12.12
C HIS A 37 14.83 -1.35 -11.82
N VAL A 38 14.13 -2.23 -12.53
CA VAL A 38 12.71 -2.53 -12.23
C VAL A 38 12.63 -3.31 -10.92
N THR A 39 11.82 -2.80 -9.99
CA THR A 39 11.51 -3.48 -8.72
C THR A 39 10.13 -4.13 -8.78
N GLY A 40 9.96 -5.25 -8.07
CA GLY A 40 8.67 -5.90 -7.88
C GLY A 40 8.04 -5.50 -6.55
N ALA A 41 6.82 -6.01 -6.29
CA ALA A 41 6.10 -5.75 -5.05
C ALA A 41 6.41 -6.77 -3.94
N SER A 42 7.01 -7.91 -4.25
CA SER A 42 7.24 -8.98 -3.27
C SER A 42 8.53 -8.76 -2.47
N ILE A 43 8.51 -9.04 -1.18
CA ILE A 43 9.70 -9.05 -0.31
C ILE A 43 10.75 -9.99 -0.90
N ARG A 44 12.01 -9.52 -0.93
CA ARG A 44 13.14 -10.21 -1.55
C ARG A 44 14.14 -10.77 -0.55
N ASN A 45 14.41 -10.05 0.54
CA ASN A 45 15.46 -10.42 1.47
C ASN A 45 14.95 -10.53 2.89
N ASN A 46 15.44 -11.54 3.61
CA ASN A 46 15.32 -11.58 5.07
C ASN A 46 16.31 -10.56 5.69
N ASN A 47 15.97 -10.09 6.88
CA ASN A 47 16.69 -9.01 7.58
C ASN A 47 16.69 -7.66 6.86
N SER A 48 15.92 -7.49 5.80
CA SER A 48 15.70 -6.19 5.16
C SER A 48 14.84 -5.28 6.03
N VAL A 49 14.84 -4.01 5.69
CA VAL A 49 14.12 -2.95 6.40
C VAL A 49 12.89 -2.55 5.60
N ILE A 50 11.79 -2.27 6.31
CA ILE A 50 10.54 -1.79 5.72
C ILE A 50 10.37 -0.31 6.08
N LEU A 51 10.25 0.51 5.04
CA LEU A 51 9.94 1.94 5.15
C LEU A 51 8.57 2.24 4.56
N ILE A 52 8.02 3.36 4.98
CA ILE A 52 6.88 4.00 4.32
C ILE A 52 7.29 5.39 3.84
N LEU A 53 6.91 5.75 2.64
CA LEU A 53 6.95 7.10 2.10
C LEU A 53 5.52 7.62 2.00
N GLY A 54 5.26 8.82 2.54
CA GLY A 54 3.94 9.43 2.65
C GLY A 54 3.29 9.22 4.03
N ALA A 55 2.55 10.24 4.49
CA ALA A 55 1.89 10.20 5.79
C ALA A 55 0.47 9.63 5.72
N THR A 56 0.06 8.95 6.79
CA THR A 56 -1.30 8.41 6.95
C THR A 56 -2.24 9.48 7.50
N ASP A 57 -3.39 9.65 6.88
CA ASP A 57 -4.52 10.47 7.35
C ASP A 57 -5.59 9.58 8.00
N SER A 58 -6.36 10.12 8.94
CA SER A 58 -7.47 9.41 9.60
C SER A 58 -8.73 9.27 8.74
N LYS A 59 -8.76 9.88 7.55
CA LYS A 59 -9.92 9.85 6.65
C LYS A 59 -10.11 8.48 6.01
N MET A 60 -11.26 7.88 6.29
CA MET A 60 -11.59 6.52 5.84
C MET A 60 -12.65 6.46 4.73
N GLY A 61 -13.19 7.61 4.31
CA GLY A 61 -14.26 7.69 3.32
C GLY A 61 -13.86 7.04 1.99
N GLY A 62 -14.74 6.21 1.44
CA GLY A 62 -14.49 5.46 0.20
C GLY A 62 -13.65 4.20 0.36
N SER A 63 -12.99 3.97 1.51
CA SER A 63 -12.14 2.80 1.73
C SER A 63 -12.94 1.50 1.80
N VAL A 64 -12.26 0.38 1.51
CA VAL A 64 -12.81 -0.98 1.69
C VAL A 64 -13.23 -1.19 3.15
N PHE A 65 -12.41 -0.72 4.11
CA PHE A 65 -12.72 -0.83 5.54
C PHE A 65 -14.00 -0.09 5.90
N ALA A 66 -14.17 1.16 5.44
CA ALA A 66 -15.39 1.94 5.69
C ALA A 66 -16.64 1.26 5.11
N ARG A 67 -16.52 0.66 3.92
CA ARG A 67 -17.59 -0.10 3.28
C ARG A 67 -17.98 -1.34 4.09
N ILE A 68 -16.99 -2.13 4.56
CA ILE A 68 -17.22 -3.33 5.38
C ILE A 68 -17.85 -2.97 6.74
N LYS A 69 -17.48 -1.81 7.29
CA LYS A 69 -18.02 -1.30 8.57
C LYS A 69 -19.28 -0.46 8.43
N GLU A 70 -19.84 -0.38 7.20
CA GLU A 70 -21.06 0.42 6.89
C GLU A 70 -20.92 1.91 7.23
N LYS A 71 -19.69 2.43 7.27
CA LYS A 71 -19.35 3.82 7.56
C LYS A 71 -19.33 4.66 6.28
N THR A 72 -20.51 4.88 5.67
CA THR A 72 -20.63 5.50 4.34
C THR A 72 -20.52 7.03 4.34
N LYS A 73 -20.48 7.68 5.50
CA LYS A 73 -20.47 9.14 5.63
C LYS A 73 -19.14 9.73 6.08
N GLU A 74 -18.07 8.96 6.03
CA GLU A 74 -16.74 9.44 6.39
C GLU A 74 -16.14 10.30 5.28
N GLU A 75 -15.26 11.23 5.65
CA GLU A 75 -14.58 12.10 4.72
C GLU A 75 -13.58 11.30 3.87
N VAL A 76 -13.57 11.58 2.56
CA VAL A 76 -12.63 10.97 1.61
C VAL A 76 -11.27 11.67 1.74
N PRO A 77 -10.15 10.93 1.78
CA PRO A 77 -8.83 11.54 1.82
C PRO A 77 -8.53 12.27 0.50
N HIS A 78 -7.86 13.41 0.60
CA HIS A 78 -7.46 14.21 -0.55
C HIS A 78 -5.97 14.07 -0.85
N ALA A 79 -5.62 13.88 -2.13
CA ALA A 79 -4.25 13.89 -2.58
C ALA A 79 -3.69 15.33 -2.60
N ASN A 80 -2.50 15.52 -2.04
CA ASN A 80 -1.71 16.72 -2.28
C ASN A 80 -0.79 16.45 -3.48
N PHE A 81 -1.15 16.98 -4.65
CA PHE A 81 -0.44 16.69 -5.89
C PHE A 81 1.01 17.21 -5.91
N GLU A 82 1.29 18.30 -5.23
CA GLU A 82 2.65 18.88 -5.19
C GLU A 82 3.59 18.01 -4.37
N SER A 83 3.20 17.64 -3.14
CA SER A 83 4.00 16.72 -2.32
C SER A 83 4.12 15.34 -2.95
N ALA A 84 3.02 14.81 -3.51
CA ALA A 84 3.03 13.51 -4.19
C ALA A 84 4.02 13.48 -5.37
N LEU A 85 4.01 14.52 -6.22
CA LEU A 85 4.94 14.61 -7.34
C LEU A 85 6.40 14.68 -6.89
N ASN A 86 6.68 15.42 -5.81
CA ASN A 86 8.01 15.49 -5.23
C ASN A 86 8.47 14.12 -4.69
N ASP A 87 7.60 13.44 -3.95
CA ASP A 87 7.88 12.12 -3.38
C ASP A 87 8.07 11.06 -4.47
N TYR A 88 7.28 11.08 -5.53
CA TYR A 88 7.46 10.17 -6.67
C TYR A 88 8.78 10.40 -7.42
N LYS A 89 9.24 11.65 -7.55
CA LYS A 89 10.56 11.95 -8.14
C LYS A 89 11.70 11.39 -7.27
N LYS A 90 11.59 11.53 -5.96
CA LYS A 90 12.56 10.98 -5.01
C LYS A 90 12.54 9.45 -5.00
N PHE A 91 11.36 8.85 -5.01
CA PHE A 91 11.19 7.41 -5.12
C PHE A 91 11.82 6.88 -6.42
N HIS A 92 11.52 7.51 -7.56
CA HIS A 92 12.12 7.14 -8.84
C HIS A 92 13.65 7.21 -8.80
N LYS A 93 14.21 8.27 -8.18
CA LYS A 93 15.66 8.40 -8.00
C LYS A 93 16.21 7.23 -7.17
N ALA A 94 15.58 6.88 -6.06
CA ALA A 94 16.01 5.76 -5.21
C ALA A 94 15.97 4.42 -5.94
N VAL A 95 14.93 4.17 -6.77
CA VAL A 95 14.85 3.00 -7.65
C VAL A 95 15.98 2.99 -8.67
N SER A 96 16.22 4.12 -9.36
CA SER A 96 17.27 4.25 -10.38
C SER A 96 18.68 4.09 -9.82
N GLU A 97 18.89 4.39 -8.55
CA GLU A 97 20.17 4.16 -7.86
C GLU A 97 20.30 2.73 -7.27
N GLY A 98 19.29 1.86 -7.48
CA GLY A 98 19.32 0.47 -7.02
C GLY A 98 19.20 0.31 -5.49
N LEU A 99 18.65 1.31 -4.79
CA LEU A 99 18.56 1.32 -3.34
C LEU A 99 17.32 0.59 -2.79
N ILE A 100 16.37 0.27 -3.67
CA ILE A 100 15.08 -0.34 -3.33
C ILE A 100 15.06 -1.79 -3.81
N LEU A 101 14.80 -2.73 -2.92
CA LEU A 101 14.65 -4.15 -3.21
C LEU A 101 13.28 -4.46 -3.80
N SER A 102 12.24 -3.99 -3.13
CA SER A 102 10.85 -4.11 -3.56
C SER A 102 10.03 -2.92 -3.07
N ALA A 103 8.91 -2.64 -3.73
CA ALA A 103 8.01 -1.58 -3.32
C ALA A 103 6.57 -1.89 -3.74
N HIS A 104 5.61 -1.41 -2.95
CA HIS A 104 4.19 -1.57 -3.19
C HIS A 104 3.46 -0.26 -2.90
N ASP A 105 2.52 0.13 -3.74
CA ASP A 105 1.61 1.22 -3.46
C ASP A 105 0.65 0.83 -2.32
N ILE A 106 0.34 1.80 -1.46
CA ILE A 106 -0.66 1.60 -0.41
C ILE A 106 -1.99 2.14 -0.95
N SER A 107 -2.80 1.26 -1.51
CA SER A 107 -4.07 1.56 -2.16
C SER A 107 -5.25 0.85 -1.47
N GLU A 108 -6.03 0.05 -2.16
CA GLU A 108 -7.20 -0.64 -1.61
C GLU A 108 -6.84 -1.53 -0.41
N GLY A 109 -7.54 -1.33 0.71
CA GLY A 109 -7.30 -2.04 1.96
C GLY A 109 -6.14 -1.49 2.80
N GLY A 110 -5.47 -0.42 2.35
CA GLY A 110 -4.46 0.31 3.11
C GLY A 110 -3.16 -0.47 3.36
N LEU A 111 -2.41 -0.03 4.39
CA LEU A 111 -1.12 -0.61 4.77
C LEU A 111 -1.23 -2.11 5.11
N GLY A 112 -2.32 -2.51 5.77
CA GLY A 112 -2.51 -3.89 6.21
C GLY A 112 -2.56 -4.88 5.04
N VAL A 113 -3.20 -4.49 3.92
CA VAL A 113 -3.26 -5.30 2.71
C VAL A 113 -1.93 -5.23 1.96
N ALA A 114 -1.35 -4.04 1.77
CA ALA A 114 -0.09 -3.88 1.07
C ALA A 114 1.04 -4.71 1.71
N ILE A 115 1.17 -4.71 3.05
CA ILE A 115 2.18 -5.52 3.73
C ILE A 115 1.91 -7.03 3.59
N ALA A 116 0.63 -7.44 3.59
CA ALA A 116 0.26 -8.84 3.39
C ALA A 116 0.66 -9.31 1.98
N GLU A 117 0.35 -8.53 0.96
CA GLU A 117 0.68 -8.86 -0.44
C GLU A 117 2.19 -8.91 -0.68
N MET A 118 2.96 -7.98 -0.10
CA MET A 118 4.42 -8.04 -0.14
C MET A 118 4.97 -9.31 0.53
N ALA A 119 4.38 -9.71 1.67
CA ALA A 119 4.80 -10.87 2.43
C ALA A 119 4.42 -12.23 1.80
N PHE A 120 3.55 -12.27 0.78
CA PHE A 120 3.17 -13.52 0.10
C PHE A 120 4.32 -14.21 -0.64
N SER A 121 5.49 -13.59 -0.74
CA SER A 121 6.74 -14.25 -1.16
C SER A 121 7.22 -15.32 -0.19
N GLU A 122 6.81 -15.26 1.09
CA GLU A 122 7.19 -16.19 2.15
C GLU A 122 8.71 -16.25 2.42
N VAL A 123 9.43 -15.17 2.09
CA VAL A 123 10.87 -15.05 2.37
C VAL A 123 11.13 -15.00 3.88
N GLY A 124 10.25 -14.36 4.63
CA GLY A 124 10.33 -14.25 6.09
C GLY A 124 9.05 -13.66 6.67
N GLY A 125 8.98 -13.61 8.00
CA GLY A 125 7.97 -12.85 8.71
C GLY A 125 8.22 -11.36 8.63
N VAL A 126 7.19 -10.55 8.91
CA VAL A 126 7.29 -9.09 8.88
C VAL A 126 6.84 -8.53 10.22
N THR A 127 7.64 -7.64 10.78
CA THR A 127 7.28 -6.90 11.99
C THR A 127 7.14 -5.43 11.65
N ILE A 128 5.99 -4.83 11.98
CA ILE A 128 5.68 -3.41 11.75
C ILE A 128 5.35 -2.74 13.08
N ASP A 129 5.87 -1.54 13.31
CA ASP A 129 5.51 -0.68 14.43
C ASP A 129 4.69 0.53 13.94
N LEU A 130 3.39 0.54 14.23
CA LEU A 130 2.48 1.64 13.90
C LEU A 130 2.82 2.95 14.63
N GLY A 131 3.62 2.87 15.71
CA GLY A 131 4.12 4.03 16.42
C GLY A 131 5.10 4.87 15.58
N GLN A 132 5.77 4.25 14.61
CA GLN A 132 6.75 4.89 13.72
C GLN A 132 6.13 5.47 12.44
N LEU A 133 4.85 5.25 12.18
CA LEU A 133 4.20 5.77 10.97
C LEU A 133 4.17 7.30 10.97
N PRO A 134 4.51 7.96 9.86
CA PRO A 134 4.18 9.36 9.64
C PRO A 134 2.65 9.54 9.63
N LYS A 135 2.13 10.45 10.45
CA LYS A 135 0.69 10.64 10.66
C LYS A 135 0.30 12.11 10.51
N LYS A 136 -0.88 12.36 9.95
CA LYS A 136 -1.52 13.68 9.91
C LYS A 136 -2.57 13.77 11.01
N GLY A 137 -2.18 14.34 12.16
CA GLY A 137 -3.04 14.44 13.32
C GLY A 137 -3.14 13.13 14.13
N GLU A 138 -4.25 12.97 14.84
CA GLU A 138 -4.52 11.75 15.60
C GLU A 138 -5.06 10.66 14.67
N VAL A 139 -4.41 9.51 14.65
CA VAL A 139 -4.75 8.36 13.80
C VAL A 139 -4.76 7.10 14.66
N SER A 140 -5.89 6.43 14.73
CA SER A 140 -6.05 5.16 15.46
C SER A 140 -5.31 4.00 14.78
N ASN A 141 -5.12 2.89 15.48
CA ASN A 141 -4.47 1.70 14.92
C ASN A 141 -5.22 1.14 13.70
N ALA A 142 -6.56 1.18 13.71
CA ALA A 142 -7.37 0.74 12.58
C ALA A 142 -7.19 1.66 11.36
N GLU A 143 -7.13 2.97 11.57
CA GLU A 143 -6.86 3.94 10.50
C GLU A 143 -5.41 3.80 9.99
N CYS A 144 -4.43 3.56 10.87
CA CYS A 144 -3.06 3.28 10.46
C CYS A 144 -2.98 2.11 9.47
N LEU A 145 -3.74 1.03 9.73
CA LEU A 145 -3.73 -0.19 8.93
C LEU A 145 -4.59 -0.10 7.67
N PHE A 146 -5.75 0.56 7.74
CA PHE A 146 -6.79 0.42 6.73
C PHE A 146 -7.22 1.72 6.05
N ALA A 147 -6.65 2.88 6.43
CA ALA A 147 -6.86 4.10 5.65
C ALA A 147 -6.24 3.94 4.26
N GLU A 148 -6.94 4.44 3.25
CA GLU A 148 -6.51 4.45 1.85
C GLU A 148 -6.05 5.86 1.45
N THR A 149 -5.22 6.47 2.32
CA THR A 149 -4.64 7.79 2.05
C THR A 149 -3.79 7.73 0.79
N PRO A 150 -4.04 8.60 -0.22
CA PRO A 150 -3.32 8.57 -1.48
C PRO A 150 -1.82 8.85 -1.35
N SER A 151 -1.06 8.41 -2.35
CA SER A 151 0.37 8.75 -2.56
C SER A 151 1.31 8.19 -1.51
N ARG A 152 0.95 7.07 -0.87
CA ARG A 152 1.86 6.35 0.02
C ARG A 152 2.47 5.15 -0.68
N ILE A 153 3.75 4.89 -0.39
CA ILE A 153 4.51 3.77 -0.95
C ILE A 153 5.18 3.00 0.20
N LEU A 154 5.00 1.69 0.21
CA LEU A 154 5.70 0.77 1.09
C LEU A 154 6.97 0.30 0.38
N ILE A 155 8.11 0.33 1.07
CA ILE A 155 9.43 0.12 0.48
C ILE A 155 10.21 -0.89 1.31
N GLU A 156 10.83 -1.85 0.63
CA GLU A 156 11.85 -2.73 1.19
C GLU A 156 13.24 -2.29 0.74
N CYS A 157 14.20 -2.23 1.64
CA CYS A 157 15.58 -1.93 1.32
C CYS A 157 16.57 -2.71 2.18
N GLU A 158 17.84 -2.77 1.76
CA GLU A 158 18.92 -3.25 2.62
C GLU A 158 19.18 -2.24 3.75
N PRO A 159 19.58 -2.69 4.95
CA PRO A 159 19.97 -1.80 6.04
C PRO A 159 21.05 -0.79 5.64
N ASP A 160 21.99 -1.20 4.81
CA ASP A 160 23.11 -0.36 4.35
C ASP A 160 22.66 0.78 3.42
N SER A 161 21.48 0.65 2.79
CA SER A 161 20.89 1.68 1.91
C SER A 161 20.22 2.82 2.68
N LEU A 162 19.94 2.65 3.99
CA LEU A 162 19.17 3.62 4.77
C LEU A 162 19.76 5.03 4.75
N ASN A 163 21.06 5.17 4.92
CA ASN A 163 21.74 6.48 4.96
C ASN A 163 21.61 7.26 3.62
N GLN A 164 21.52 6.55 2.49
CA GLN A 164 21.31 7.17 1.18
C GLN A 164 19.85 7.52 0.95
N LEU A 165 18.94 6.61 1.32
CA LEU A 165 17.49 6.83 1.24
C LEU A 165 17.06 8.02 2.12
N GLU A 166 17.64 8.16 3.32
CA GLU A 166 17.40 9.30 4.21
C GLU A 166 17.72 10.64 3.54
N LYS A 167 18.85 10.73 2.84
CA LYS A 167 19.21 11.93 2.07
C LYS A 167 18.29 12.18 0.89
N ILE A 168 17.85 11.13 0.19
CA ILE A 168 16.95 11.25 -0.95
C ILE A 168 15.57 11.71 -0.48
N PHE A 169 15.06 11.14 0.62
CA PHE A 169 13.73 11.45 1.14
C PHE A 169 13.70 12.67 2.09
N GLU A 170 14.82 13.37 2.27
CA GLU A 170 14.86 14.59 3.09
C GLU A 170 13.73 15.56 2.70
N GLY A 171 12.96 16.03 3.69
CA GLY A 171 11.81 16.91 3.50
C GLY A 171 10.53 16.22 2.99
N SER A 172 10.52 14.90 2.88
CA SER A 172 9.31 14.10 2.69
C SER A 172 8.84 13.48 4.02
N ASP A 173 7.56 13.15 4.09
CA ASP A 173 7.04 12.32 5.18
C ASP A 173 7.48 10.87 4.91
N TYR A 174 8.48 10.38 5.62
CA TYR A 174 8.91 8.97 5.53
C TYR A 174 9.38 8.46 6.88
N SER A 175 9.36 7.15 7.06
CA SER A 175 9.90 6.49 8.25
C SER A 175 10.25 5.04 8.01
N VAL A 176 11.22 4.53 8.76
CA VAL A 176 11.41 3.09 8.96
C VAL A 176 10.33 2.62 9.92
N ILE A 177 9.47 1.71 9.45
CA ILE A 177 8.33 1.22 10.22
C ILE A 177 8.45 -0.24 10.61
N GLY A 178 9.45 -0.95 10.09
CA GLY A 178 9.58 -2.37 10.40
C GLY A 178 10.75 -3.06 9.72
N LYS A 179 10.72 -4.37 9.80
CA LYS A 179 11.74 -5.25 9.22
C LYS A 179 11.18 -6.61 8.83
N VAL A 180 11.89 -7.26 7.92
CA VAL A 180 11.70 -8.69 7.60
C VAL A 180 12.58 -9.54 8.52
N THR A 181 12.07 -10.68 8.97
CA THR A 181 12.77 -11.59 9.89
C THR A 181 12.60 -13.04 9.49
N THR A 182 13.57 -13.87 9.83
CA THR A 182 13.51 -15.33 9.65
C THR A 182 12.93 -16.08 10.86
N ASP A 183 12.71 -15.40 11.96
CA ASP A 183 12.31 -16.04 13.25
C ASP A 183 10.91 -16.63 13.20
N HIS A 184 10.05 -16.14 12.33
CA HIS A 184 8.67 -16.58 12.15
C HIS A 184 8.16 -16.33 10.73
N GLN A 185 6.97 -16.87 10.41
CA GLN A 185 6.25 -16.66 9.15
C GLN A 185 4.92 -15.95 9.38
N ASN A 186 4.93 -14.94 10.24
CA ASN A 186 3.78 -14.13 10.60
C ASN A 186 3.99 -12.67 10.21
N ILE A 187 2.89 -11.94 10.07
CA ILE A 187 2.88 -10.48 10.13
C ILE A 187 2.55 -10.11 11.58
N SER A 188 3.49 -9.41 12.22
CA SER A 188 3.35 -8.92 13.60
C SER A 188 3.25 -7.41 13.58
N ILE A 189 2.14 -6.88 14.06
CA ILE A 189 1.88 -5.43 14.14
C ILE A 189 1.98 -5.00 15.59
N ASN A 190 2.83 -4.02 15.83
CA ASN A 190 3.09 -3.49 17.16
C ASN A 190 2.73 -2.00 17.25
N VAL A 191 2.58 -1.52 18.48
CA VAL A 191 2.61 -0.10 18.85
C VAL A 191 3.64 0.04 19.96
N GLY A 192 4.84 0.48 19.61
CA GLY A 192 6.00 0.42 20.50
C GLY A 192 6.33 -1.03 20.89
N SER A 193 6.23 -1.36 22.18
CA SER A 193 6.49 -2.71 22.69
C SER A 193 5.26 -3.63 22.74
N GLU A 194 4.06 -3.10 22.48
CA GLU A 194 2.81 -3.86 22.54
C GLU A 194 2.51 -4.50 21.18
N ASN A 195 2.33 -5.81 21.14
CA ASN A 195 1.83 -6.52 19.97
C ASN A 195 0.30 -6.40 19.92
N VAL A 196 -0.23 -5.73 18.87
CA VAL A 196 -1.66 -5.48 18.71
C VAL A 196 -2.33 -6.41 17.71
N LEU A 197 -1.55 -7.06 16.85
CA LEU A 197 -2.05 -8.04 15.88
C LEU A 197 -0.93 -8.96 15.45
N GLU A 198 -1.23 -10.25 15.39
CA GLU A 198 -0.36 -11.27 14.79
C GLU A 198 -1.17 -12.18 13.89
N VAL A 199 -0.71 -12.42 12.67
CA VAL A 199 -1.42 -13.25 11.69
C VAL A 199 -0.44 -14.01 10.80
N GLY A 200 -0.72 -15.29 10.56
CA GLY A 200 0.09 -16.13 9.66
C GLY A 200 -0.01 -15.67 8.20
N ILE A 201 1.13 -15.55 7.52
CA ILE A 201 1.20 -15.17 6.11
C ILE A 201 0.47 -16.18 5.23
N SER A 202 0.65 -17.48 5.50
CA SER A 202 -0.03 -18.55 4.77
C SER A 202 -1.55 -18.45 4.88
N THR A 203 -2.08 -18.12 6.06
CA THR A 203 -3.51 -17.92 6.28
C THR A 203 -4.09 -16.78 5.44
N LEU A 204 -3.38 -15.65 5.37
CA LEU A 204 -3.79 -14.52 4.54
C LEU A 204 -3.71 -14.85 3.06
N LYS A 205 -2.63 -15.48 2.63
CA LYS A 205 -2.41 -15.90 1.23
C LYS A 205 -3.48 -16.90 0.76
N GLU A 206 -3.85 -17.85 1.60
CA GLU A 206 -4.92 -18.80 1.32
C GLU A 206 -6.26 -18.08 1.15
N LYS A 207 -6.61 -17.18 2.06
CA LYS A 207 -7.83 -16.37 1.94
C LYS A 207 -7.84 -15.52 0.67
N TRP A 208 -6.72 -14.88 0.34
CA TRP A 208 -6.57 -14.09 -0.88
C TRP A 208 -6.77 -14.93 -2.15
N LYS A 209 -6.19 -16.13 -2.22
CA LYS A 209 -6.33 -17.03 -3.37
C LYS A 209 -7.74 -17.62 -3.52
N ASN A 210 -8.42 -17.88 -2.42
CA ASN A 210 -9.67 -18.65 -2.40
C ASN A 210 -10.94 -17.77 -2.48
N VAL A 211 -10.81 -16.47 -2.68
CA VAL A 211 -11.96 -15.54 -2.79
C VAL A 211 -12.94 -15.96 -3.87
N LEU A 212 -12.45 -16.45 -5.01
CA LEU A 212 -13.28 -16.86 -6.15
C LEU A 212 -13.68 -18.35 -6.14
N THR A 213 -13.13 -19.16 -5.22
CA THR A 213 -13.41 -20.60 -5.15
C THR A 213 -14.89 -20.95 -5.05
N PRO A 214 -15.76 -20.18 -4.35
CA PRO A 214 -17.20 -20.47 -4.30
C PRO A 214 -17.93 -20.29 -5.66
N TYR A 215 -17.29 -19.69 -6.65
CA TYR A 215 -17.87 -19.37 -7.96
C TYR A 215 -17.39 -20.33 -9.08
N TYR A 216 -16.49 -21.25 -8.76
CA TYR A 216 -15.96 -22.31 -9.63
C TYR A 216 -16.13 -23.68 -8.98
#